data_598bf6d4f8ba4c980f4a06205f6f5832
#
_entry.id   598bf6d4f8ba4c980f4a06205f6f5832
#
_cell.length_a   1.000
_cell.length_b   1.000
_cell.length_c   1.000
_cell.angle_alpha   90.00
_cell.angle_beta   90.00
_cell.angle_gamma   90.00
#
_symmetry.space_group_name_H-M   'P 1'
#
loop_
_entity.id
_entity.type
_entity.pdbx_description
1 polymer ?
#
loop_
_entity_poly.entity_id
_entity_poly.type
_entity_poly.pdbx_seq_one_letter_code
_entity_poly.pdbx_strand_id
1 'polypeptide(L)'
;MLRNYKSIGQCDVRLGPLTYLVGENGSGKSNFLDALHLVRDALAGSLDNALNERGGLAEVRRRSSGHPNHFGIRLEFNLPDGRQGHYAFTIGSLPGRGYEVQAEKCAVGSKGNGPFFELARGRLKTSSETTFPTTTADRLALVSVSGMTVFRPVYDALTSMGFYNLNPKLMRDPQKPQDGRLLKSVGENIASMIGHLERVAPTSLRTIEEYLQTVVPMVHGVERKQIGPLETLEFRQEMAGAKHPWRFPAQNMSDGTLRALGVLTALFQGNSDFSPSLVGIEEPETALHPAASAALREALARAAERTQVIVTSHSPELLDDPALDANTLLAVVSDGGETRIAPLDTASRSMMRDGLFTAGELLRLNQLAPDRPLLEAQAKRQPDLFEHTAS
;
A
#
# COMPACT_ATOMS: atom_id res chain seq x y z
N MET A 1 8.03 -11.23 0.28
CA MET A 1 8.03 -12.39 -0.65
C MET A 1 6.59 -12.81 -0.92
N LEU A 2 6.25 -13.03 -2.19
CA LEU A 2 4.92 -13.53 -2.63
C LEU A 2 5.12 -14.81 -3.44
N ARG A 3 4.18 -15.72 -3.35
CA ARG A 3 4.17 -16.98 -4.11
C ARG A 3 2.76 -17.33 -4.58
N ASN A 4 2.61 -17.57 -5.88
CA ASN A 4 1.35 -17.97 -6.53
C ASN A 4 0.17 -17.03 -6.27
N TYR A 5 0.40 -15.72 -6.25
CA TYR A 5 -0.62 -14.72 -6.00
C TYR A 5 -1.04 -14.03 -7.31
N LYS A 6 -2.28 -14.16 -7.73
CA LYS A 6 -2.84 -13.63 -8.99
C LYS A 6 -1.90 -13.90 -10.17
N SER A 7 -1.35 -12.85 -10.81
CA SER A 7 -0.38 -12.99 -11.91
C SER A 7 1.06 -13.24 -11.42
N ILE A 8 1.34 -13.13 -10.10
CA ILE A 8 2.69 -13.26 -9.55
C ILE A 8 2.96 -14.73 -9.23
N GLY A 9 3.91 -15.34 -9.94
CA GLY A 9 4.38 -16.70 -9.61
C GLY A 9 5.26 -16.71 -8.38
N GLN A 10 6.29 -15.89 -8.41
CA GLN A 10 7.20 -15.65 -7.30
C GLN A 10 7.72 -14.21 -7.36
N CYS A 11 7.82 -13.57 -6.19
CA CYS A 11 8.40 -12.26 -6.05
C CYS A 11 9.08 -12.15 -4.69
N ASP A 12 10.34 -11.73 -4.70
CA ASP A 12 11.09 -11.44 -3.47
C ASP A 12 11.79 -10.09 -3.66
N VAL A 13 11.26 -9.05 -3.04
CA VAL A 13 11.75 -7.68 -3.17
C VAL A 13 11.83 -6.99 -1.82
N ARG A 14 12.78 -6.06 -1.70
CA ARG A 14 12.89 -5.15 -0.57
C ARG A 14 12.21 -3.84 -0.91
N LEU A 15 11.46 -3.30 0.03
CA LEU A 15 10.77 -2.03 -0.07
C LEU A 15 11.49 -1.00 0.78
N GLY A 16 11.89 0.11 0.16
CA GLY A 16 12.48 1.26 0.86
C GLY A 16 11.41 2.11 1.57
N PRO A 17 11.81 3.23 2.20
CA PRO A 17 10.88 4.20 2.74
C PRO A 17 9.92 4.75 1.67
N LEU A 18 10.42 5.02 0.47
CA LEU A 18 9.64 5.32 -0.74
C LEU A 18 9.98 4.30 -1.81
N THR A 19 8.95 3.69 -2.40
CA THR A 19 9.12 2.72 -3.48
C THR A 19 8.10 3.00 -4.59
N TYR A 20 8.58 3.17 -5.81
CA TYR A 20 7.76 3.25 -7.01
C TYR A 20 7.75 1.89 -7.73
N LEU A 21 6.57 1.34 -7.93
CA LEU A 21 6.33 0.18 -8.79
C LEU A 21 6.01 0.70 -10.19
N VAL A 22 6.93 0.55 -11.12
CA VAL A 22 6.87 1.16 -12.45
C VAL A 22 6.77 0.10 -13.54
N GLY A 23 5.90 0.33 -14.51
CA GLY A 23 5.72 -0.58 -15.64
C GLY A 23 4.43 -0.29 -16.39
N GLU A 24 4.24 -0.98 -17.53
CA GLU A 24 3.06 -0.83 -18.36
C GLU A 24 1.75 -1.20 -17.66
N ASN A 25 0.63 -0.76 -18.22
CA ASN A 25 -0.69 -1.16 -17.76
C ASN A 25 -0.85 -2.69 -17.92
N GLY A 26 -1.42 -3.34 -16.91
CA GLY A 26 -1.57 -4.79 -16.91
C GLY A 26 -0.30 -5.58 -16.53
N SER A 27 0.83 -4.92 -16.22
CA SER A 27 2.05 -5.62 -15.79
C SER A 27 1.94 -6.32 -14.42
N GLY A 28 0.92 -5.97 -13.61
CA GLY A 28 0.65 -6.57 -12.31
C GLY A 28 1.07 -5.74 -11.10
N LYS A 29 1.33 -4.43 -11.28
CA LYS A 29 1.61 -3.47 -10.18
C LYS A 29 0.54 -3.53 -9.09
N SER A 30 -0.73 -3.43 -9.47
CA SER A 30 -1.86 -3.51 -8.54
C SER A 30 -1.98 -4.87 -7.86
N ASN A 31 -1.57 -5.97 -8.51
CA ASN A 31 -1.57 -7.30 -7.88
C ASN A 31 -0.56 -7.40 -6.73
N PHE A 32 0.57 -6.69 -6.83
CA PHE A 32 1.53 -6.61 -5.73
C PHE A 32 0.97 -5.84 -4.54
N LEU A 33 0.37 -4.65 -4.77
CA LEU A 33 -0.27 -3.89 -3.69
C LEU A 33 -1.45 -4.65 -3.09
N ASP A 34 -2.26 -5.32 -3.91
CA ASP A 34 -3.40 -6.10 -3.44
C ASP A 34 -2.97 -7.29 -2.56
N ALA A 35 -1.78 -7.87 -2.77
CA ALA A 35 -1.26 -8.90 -1.87
C ALA A 35 -1.00 -8.36 -0.45
N LEU A 36 -0.47 -7.15 -0.31
CA LEU A 36 -0.30 -6.49 0.98
C LEU A 36 -1.64 -6.08 1.58
N HIS A 37 -2.54 -5.58 0.74
CA HIS A 37 -3.91 -5.22 1.13
C HIS A 37 -4.71 -6.42 1.65
N LEU A 38 -4.55 -7.61 1.01
CA LEU A 38 -5.15 -8.87 1.50
C LEU A 38 -4.70 -9.18 2.93
N VAL A 39 -3.41 -9.00 3.26
CA VAL A 39 -2.90 -9.24 4.62
C VAL A 39 -3.62 -8.33 5.62
N ARG A 40 -3.71 -7.04 5.32
CA ARG A 40 -4.41 -6.08 6.16
C ARG A 40 -5.89 -6.46 6.36
N ASP A 41 -6.60 -6.77 5.27
CA ASP A 41 -8.03 -7.09 5.31
C ASP A 41 -8.31 -8.40 6.08
N ALA A 42 -7.47 -9.41 5.85
CA ALA A 42 -7.60 -10.70 6.53
C ALA A 42 -7.34 -10.62 8.04
N LEU A 43 -6.49 -9.68 8.48
CA LEU A 43 -6.17 -9.46 9.89
C LEU A 43 -7.17 -8.50 10.56
N ALA A 44 -7.54 -7.40 9.90
CA ALA A 44 -8.45 -6.39 10.46
C ALA A 44 -9.93 -6.83 10.43
N GLY A 45 -10.30 -7.67 9.49
CA GLY A 45 -11.65 -8.22 9.33
C GLY A 45 -11.67 -9.74 9.51
N SER A 46 -11.85 -10.45 8.40
CA SER A 46 -11.74 -11.91 8.37
C SER A 46 -11.10 -12.37 7.06
N LEU A 47 -10.40 -13.51 7.12
CA LEU A 47 -9.81 -14.12 5.92
C LEU A 47 -10.88 -14.46 4.87
N ASP A 48 -12.06 -14.93 5.31
CA ASP A 48 -13.18 -15.23 4.42
C ASP A 48 -13.66 -14.01 3.65
N ASN A 49 -13.92 -12.90 4.35
CA ASN A 49 -14.32 -11.64 3.70
C ASN A 49 -13.23 -11.13 2.76
N ALA A 50 -11.97 -11.14 3.18
CA ALA A 50 -10.85 -10.67 2.38
C ALA A 50 -10.68 -11.47 1.08
N LEU A 51 -10.93 -12.77 1.11
CA LEU A 51 -10.93 -13.62 -0.08
C LEU A 51 -12.18 -13.39 -0.93
N ASN A 52 -13.37 -13.30 -0.33
CA ASN A 52 -14.64 -13.12 -1.04
C ASN A 52 -14.72 -11.78 -1.78
N GLU A 53 -14.22 -10.70 -1.20
CA GLU A 53 -14.12 -9.38 -1.86
C GLU A 53 -13.25 -9.42 -3.12
N ARG A 54 -12.34 -10.40 -3.22
CA ARG A 54 -11.46 -10.65 -4.37
C ARG A 54 -11.98 -11.73 -5.32
N GLY A 55 -13.23 -12.19 -5.13
CA GLY A 55 -13.85 -13.25 -5.95
C GLY A 55 -13.53 -14.67 -5.48
N GLY A 56 -13.00 -14.83 -4.26
CA GLY A 56 -12.67 -16.11 -3.65
C GLY A 56 -11.24 -16.58 -3.94
N LEU A 57 -10.84 -17.68 -3.28
CA LEU A 57 -9.48 -18.23 -3.40
C LEU A 57 -9.08 -18.53 -4.86
N ALA A 58 -10.02 -18.94 -5.70
CA ALA A 58 -9.75 -19.28 -7.10
C ALA A 58 -9.27 -18.08 -7.93
N GLU A 59 -9.68 -16.86 -7.57
CA GLU A 59 -9.26 -15.60 -8.22
C GLU A 59 -7.97 -15.03 -7.60
N VAL A 60 -7.73 -15.32 -6.33
CA VAL A 60 -6.53 -14.86 -5.61
C VAL A 60 -5.31 -15.71 -5.94
N ARG A 61 -5.46 -17.02 -6.05
CA ARG A 61 -4.34 -17.91 -6.42
C ARG A 61 -3.99 -17.78 -7.89
N ARG A 62 -2.73 -18.03 -8.22
CA ARG A 62 -2.24 -17.97 -9.60
C ARG A 62 -2.93 -19.01 -10.48
N ARG A 63 -3.37 -18.58 -11.65
CA ARG A 63 -3.84 -19.43 -12.75
C ARG A 63 -2.68 -19.69 -13.70
N SER A 64 -2.11 -20.89 -13.69
CA SER A 64 -1.02 -21.29 -14.58
C SER A 64 -1.14 -22.77 -14.94
N SER A 65 -0.35 -23.23 -15.91
CA SER A 65 -0.31 -24.65 -16.34
C SER A 65 0.04 -25.62 -15.22
N GLY A 66 0.78 -25.16 -14.18
CA GLY A 66 1.08 -25.93 -12.98
C GLY A 66 -0.07 -26.05 -11.98
N HIS A 67 -1.19 -25.37 -12.22
CA HIS A 67 -2.39 -25.39 -11.36
C HIS A 67 -2.11 -25.34 -9.86
N PRO A 68 -1.34 -24.35 -9.34
CA PRO A 68 -1.05 -24.27 -7.93
C PRO A 68 -2.36 -24.19 -7.14
N ASN A 69 -2.51 -25.03 -6.13
CA ASN A 69 -3.70 -25.08 -5.29
C ASN A 69 -3.58 -24.20 -4.03
N HIS A 70 -2.49 -23.47 -3.90
CA HIS A 70 -2.17 -22.61 -2.77
C HIS A 70 -1.48 -21.31 -3.23
N PHE A 71 -1.53 -20.30 -2.37
CA PHE A 71 -0.66 -19.11 -2.43
C PHE A 71 -0.04 -18.85 -1.06
N GLY A 72 1.04 -18.11 -1.03
CA GLY A 72 1.69 -17.74 0.22
C GLY A 72 2.27 -16.33 0.19
N ILE A 73 2.27 -15.72 1.36
CA ILE A 73 2.79 -14.36 1.60
C ILE A 73 3.75 -14.42 2.79
N ARG A 74 4.92 -13.78 2.65
CA ARG A 74 5.84 -13.50 3.73
C ARG A 74 6.21 -12.03 3.74
N LEU A 75 6.04 -11.38 4.87
CA LEU A 75 6.46 -10.02 5.14
C LEU A 75 7.58 -10.06 6.18
N GLU A 76 8.68 -9.40 5.88
CA GLU A 76 9.74 -9.07 6.84
C GLU A 76 9.64 -7.59 7.16
N PHE A 77 9.75 -7.21 8.41
CA PHE A 77 9.49 -5.84 8.86
C PHE A 77 10.39 -5.43 10.02
N ASN A 78 10.55 -4.12 10.14
CA ASN A 78 11.07 -3.46 11.33
C ASN A 78 9.89 -2.81 12.06
N LEU A 79 9.73 -3.11 13.35
CA LEU A 79 8.73 -2.47 14.19
C LEU A 79 9.24 -1.08 14.64
N PRO A 80 8.35 -0.15 15.04
CA PRO A 80 8.73 1.18 15.52
C PRO A 80 9.68 1.18 16.71
N ASP A 81 9.68 0.13 17.52
CA ASP A 81 10.58 -0.08 18.65
C ASP A 81 11.96 -0.65 18.25
N GLY A 82 12.23 -0.79 16.95
CA GLY A 82 13.49 -1.28 16.40
C GLY A 82 13.59 -2.81 16.32
N ARG A 83 12.61 -3.57 16.82
CA ARG A 83 12.61 -5.02 16.67
C ARG A 83 12.33 -5.41 15.23
N GLN A 84 13.08 -6.36 14.71
CA GLN A 84 12.84 -6.99 13.42
C GLN A 84 11.92 -8.18 13.59
N GLY A 85 11.21 -8.56 12.53
CA GLY A 85 10.37 -9.73 12.56
C GLY A 85 9.93 -10.17 11.18
N HIS A 86 9.24 -11.29 11.14
CA HIS A 86 8.56 -11.73 9.94
C HIS A 86 7.20 -12.35 10.28
N TYR A 87 6.30 -12.21 9.32
CA TYR A 87 5.00 -12.87 9.34
C TYR A 87 4.78 -13.56 8.00
N ALA A 88 4.45 -14.84 8.02
CA ALA A 88 4.27 -15.64 6.83
C ALA A 88 3.07 -16.59 6.98
N PHE A 89 2.34 -16.79 5.88
CA PHE A 89 1.28 -17.79 5.81
C PHE A 89 1.14 -18.37 4.41
N THR A 90 0.54 -19.55 4.36
CA THR A 90 0.14 -20.23 3.11
C THR A 90 -1.32 -20.62 3.23
N ILE A 91 -2.10 -20.29 2.20
CA ILE A 91 -3.53 -20.62 2.10
C ILE A 91 -3.70 -21.56 0.92
N GLY A 92 -4.34 -22.68 1.14
CA GLY A 92 -4.60 -23.71 0.12
C GLY A 92 -6.08 -24.01 -0.06
N SER A 93 -6.43 -24.55 -1.23
CA SER A 93 -7.79 -24.98 -1.53
C SER A 93 -8.10 -26.34 -0.93
N LEU A 94 -9.32 -26.46 -0.42
CA LEU A 94 -9.91 -27.74 -0.02
C LEU A 94 -10.86 -28.27 -1.11
N PRO A 95 -11.08 -29.60 -1.18
CA PRO A 95 -12.15 -30.17 -1.98
C PRO A 95 -13.50 -29.53 -1.59
N GLY A 96 -14.37 -29.25 -2.56
CA GLY A 96 -15.67 -28.66 -2.29
C GLY A 96 -15.69 -27.13 -2.21
N ARG A 97 -14.69 -26.44 -2.76
CA ARG A 97 -14.56 -24.96 -2.85
C ARG A 97 -14.23 -24.23 -1.54
N GLY A 98 -13.79 -24.93 -0.51
CA GLY A 98 -13.28 -24.33 0.71
C GLY A 98 -11.80 -23.94 0.62
N TYR A 99 -11.30 -23.33 1.67
CA TYR A 99 -9.88 -23.04 1.86
C TYR A 99 -9.43 -23.42 3.28
N GLU A 100 -8.12 -23.56 3.45
CA GLU A 100 -7.48 -23.69 4.76
C GLU A 100 -6.19 -22.89 4.84
N VAL A 101 -5.87 -22.37 6.01
CA VAL A 101 -4.54 -21.88 6.37
C VAL A 101 -3.66 -23.11 6.59
N GLN A 102 -2.83 -23.44 5.59
CA GLN A 102 -1.98 -24.65 5.61
C GLN A 102 -0.81 -24.48 6.57
N ALA A 103 -0.24 -23.28 6.64
CA ALA A 103 0.83 -22.95 7.55
C ALA A 103 0.77 -21.45 7.89
N GLU A 104 1.16 -21.12 9.12
CA GLU A 104 1.28 -19.73 9.58
C GLU A 104 2.44 -19.63 10.56
N LYS A 105 3.26 -18.58 10.42
CA LYS A 105 4.41 -18.31 11.28
C LYS A 105 4.54 -16.83 11.54
N CYS A 106 4.79 -16.47 12.78
CA CYS A 106 5.20 -15.14 13.20
C CYS A 106 6.43 -15.27 14.09
N ALA A 107 7.41 -14.38 13.89
CA ALA A 107 8.53 -14.24 14.82
C ALA A 107 8.91 -12.77 14.94
N VAL A 108 9.24 -12.34 16.15
CA VAL A 108 9.63 -10.97 16.50
C VAL A 108 10.94 -11.01 17.27
N GLY A 109 11.95 -10.26 16.84
CA GLY A 109 13.28 -10.26 17.41
C GLY A 109 14.30 -10.92 16.50
N SER A 110 15.61 -10.72 16.81
CA SER A 110 16.69 -11.30 16.02
C SER A 110 16.85 -12.80 16.31
N LYS A 111 17.18 -13.55 15.28
CA LYS A 111 17.54 -15.00 15.21
C LYS A 111 17.38 -15.80 16.53
N GLY A 112 16.17 -16.33 16.75
CA GLY A 112 15.92 -17.29 17.84
C GLY A 112 15.73 -16.72 19.25
N ASN A 113 15.90 -15.40 19.44
CA ASN A 113 15.75 -14.72 20.71
C ASN A 113 14.54 -13.76 20.71
N GLY A 114 13.34 -14.26 20.63
CA GLY A 114 12.14 -13.43 20.68
C GLY A 114 10.86 -14.27 20.59
N PRO A 115 9.71 -13.65 20.78
CA PRO A 115 8.43 -14.35 20.69
C PRO A 115 8.17 -14.84 19.27
N PHE A 116 7.71 -16.08 19.18
CA PHE A 116 7.34 -16.70 17.91
C PHE A 116 6.22 -17.73 18.09
N PHE A 117 5.54 -18.02 16.99
CA PHE A 117 4.66 -19.18 16.86
C PHE A 117 4.74 -19.76 15.44
N GLU A 118 4.48 -21.04 15.34
CA GLU A 118 4.31 -21.78 14.09
C GLU A 118 3.11 -22.72 14.19
N LEU A 119 2.20 -22.62 13.21
CA LEU A 119 1.03 -23.47 13.09
C LEU A 119 1.02 -24.23 11.75
N ALA A 120 0.39 -25.39 11.76
CA ALA A 120 0.01 -26.12 10.56
C ALA A 120 -1.46 -26.53 10.65
N ARG A 121 -2.24 -26.12 9.65
CA ARG A 121 -3.69 -26.42 9.55
C ARG A 121 -4.44 -26.11 10.85
N GLY A 122 -4.22 -24.90 11.37
CA GLY A 122 -4.83 -24.44 12.61
C GLY A 122 -4.34 -25.12 13.89
N ARG A 123 -3.34 -26.02 13.82
CA ARG A 123 -2.77 -26.69 15.00
C ARG A 123 -1.41 -26.10 15.34
N LEU A 124 -1.22 -25.73 16.59
CA LEU A 124 0.06 -25.24 17.09
C LEU A 124 1.13 -26.34 16.96
N LYS A 125 2.22 -26.04 16.27
CA LYS A 125 3.42 -26.88 16.22
C LYS A 125 4.39 -26.50 17.33
N THR A 126 4.68 -25.20 17.43
CA THR A 126 5.61 -24.68 18.42
C THR A 126 5.32 -23.20 18.69
N SER A 127 5.63 -22.76 19.91
CA SER A 127 5.51 -21.36 20.34
C SER A 127 6.53 -21.07 21.43
N SER A 128 6.98 -19.82 21.52
CA SER A 128 7.73 -19.30 22.67
C SER A 128 6.85 -19.13 23.91
N GLU A 129 5.55 -19.01 23.71
CA GLU A 129 4.60 -18.73 24.79
C GLU A 129 4.04 -20.03 25.37
N THR A 130 3.99 -20.10 26.69
CA THR A 130 3.47 -21.29 27.43
C THR A 130 1.97 -21.46 27.25
N THR A 131 1.24 -20.37 27.03
CA THR A 131 -0.20 -20.37 26.79
C THR A 131 -0.46 -19.84 25.39
N PHE A 132 -1.14 -20.62 24.55
CA PHE A 132 -1.52 -20.25 23.20
C PHE A 132 -3.01 -20.54 23.00
N PRO A 133 -3.79 -19.58 22.40
CA PRO A 133 -5.21 -19.80 22.20
C PRO A 133 -5.46 -20.95 21.20
N THR A 134 -6.61 -21.59 21.33
CA THR A 134 -7.07 -22.57 20.33
C THR A 134 -7.34 -21.85 19.02
N THR A 135 -6.80 -22.36 17.93
CA THR A 135 -6.93 -21.83 16.59
C THR A 135 -7.59 -22.82 15.64
N THR A 136 -8.14 -22.32 14.56
CA THR A 136 -8.81 -23.10 13.50
C THR A 136 -8.15 -22.82 12.15
N ALA A 137 -8.31 -23.71 11.20
CA ALA A 137 -7.66 -23.59 9.89
C ALA A 137 -8.37 -22.60 8.93
N ASP A 138 -9.51 -22.04 9.32
CA ASP A 138 -10.33 -21.11 8.54
C ASP A 138 -9.95 -19.63 8.73
N ARG A 139 -9.02 -19.33 9.67
CA ARG A 139 -8.58 -17.97 9.99
C ARG A 139 -7.11 -17.89 10.34
N LEU A 140 -6.55 -16.69 10.22
CA LEU A 140 -5.17 -16.42 10.63
C LEU A 140 -5.06 -16.37 12.15
N ALA A 141 -4.09 -17.10 12.71
CA ALA A 141 -3.88 -17.19 14.15
C ALA A 141 -3.37 -15.89 14.77
N LEU A 142 -2.68 -15.03 14.01
CA LEU A 142 -2.23 -13.73 14.49
C LEU A 142 -3.41 -12.89 15.01
N VAL A 143 -4.62 -13.04 14.45
CA VAL A 143 -5.85 -12.42 14.95
C VAL A 143 -6.15 -12.93 16.38
N SER A 144 -6.03 -14.23 16.61
CA SER A 144 -6.33 -14.85 17.92
C SER A 144 -5.33 -14.46 19.00
N VAL A 145 -4.07 -14.23 18.63
CA VAL A 145 -2.99 -13.84 19.55
C VAL A 145 -2.77 -12.32 19.61
N SER A 146 -3.56 -11.52 18.92
CA SER A 146 -3.47 -10.05 18.94
C SER A 146 -3.68 -9.43 20.31
N GLY A 147 -4.34 -10.14 21.25
CA GLY A 147 -4.45 -9.75 22.65
C GLY A 147 -3.18 -9.98 23.48
N MET A 148 -2.21 -10.74 22.96
CA MET A 148 -0.94 -10.99 23.64
C MET A 148 0.04 -9.83 23.38
N THR A 149 0.61 -9.26 24.44
CA THR A 149 1.49 -8.08 24.33
C THR A 149 2.70 -8.29 23.42
N VAL A 150 3.16 -9.53 23.29
CA VAL A 150 4.34 -9.89 22.47
C VAL A 150 4.06 -9.87 20.96
N PHE A 151 2.81 -10.15 20.53
CA PHE A 151 2.40 -10.17 19.12
C PHE A 151 1.55 -8.95 18.74
N ARG A 152 1.03 -8.21 19.72
CA ARG A 152 0.23 -7.02 19.49
C ARG A 152 0.89 -5.99 18.58
N PRO A 153 2.18 -5.64 18.71
CA PRO A 153 2.84 -4.68 17.81
C PRO A 153 2.85 -5.12 16.35
N VAL A 154 2.98 -6.42 16.08
CA VAL A 154 2.92 -6.96 14.70
C VAL A 154 1.51 -6.81 14.13
N TYR A 155 0.51 -7.22 14.92
CA TYR A 155 -0.89 -7.08 14.50
C TYR A 155 -1.25 -5.62 14.20
N ASP A 156 -0.91 -4.69 15.09
CA ASP A 156 -1.19 -3.26 14.91
C ASP A 156 -0.47 -2.70 13.68
N ALA A 157 0.81 -3.05 13.46
CA ALA A 157 1.56 -2.61 12.30
C ALA A 157 0.94 -3.12 10.97
N LEU A 158 0.54 -4.39 10.91
CA LEU A 158 -0.03 -4.97 9.69
C LEU A 158 -1.47 -4.51 9.43
N THR A 159 -2.26 -4.24 10.46
CA THR A 159 -3.64 -3.75 10.32
C THR A 159 -3.73 -2.25 10.08
N SER A 160 -2.69 -1.48 10.40
CA SER A 160 -2.62 -0.05 10.15
C SER A 160 -2.13 0.33 8.75
N MET A 161 -1.76 -0.62 7.90
CA MET A 161 -1.42 -0.35 6.49
C MET A 161 -2.62 0.27 5.77
N GLY A 162 -2.41 1.36 5.02
CA GLY A 162 -3.41 2.03 4.20
C GLY A 162 -3.18 1.78 2.71
N PHE A 163 -4.24 1.40 1.97
CA PHE A 163 -4.17 1.19 0.51
C PHE A 163 -5.26 2.00 -0.17
N TYR A 164 -4.87 2.79 -1.19
CA TYR A 164 -5.73 3.82 -1.78
C TYR A 164 -5.76 3.71 -3.30
N ASN A 165 -6.96 3.51 -3.81
CA ASN A 165 -7.34 3.70 -5.21
C ASN A 165 -8.51 4.69 -5.25
N LEU A 166 -8.18 5.97 -5.14
CA LEU A 166 -9.13 7.04 -4.86
C LEU A 166 -10.14 7.24 -5.98
N ASN A 167 -11.42 7.36 -5.60
CA ASN A 167 -12.53 7.58 -6.53
C ASN A 167 -13.15 8.97 -6.31
N PRO A 168 -12.85 9.96 -7.19
CA PRO A 168 -13.36 11.32 -7.05
C PRO A 168 -14.89 11.43 -7.01
N LYS A 169 -15.60 10.50 -7.65
CA LYS A 169 -17.08 10.49 -7.61
C LYS A 169 -17.59 10.21 -6.19
N LEU A 170 -17.03 9.21 -5.52
CA LEU A 170 -17.41 8.89 -4.15
C LEU A 170 -16.97 9.97 -3.14
N MET A 171 -15.84 10.64 -3.41
CA MET A 171 -15.36 11.75 -2.59
C MET A 171 -16.20 13.02 -2.74
N ARG A 172 -16.85 13.19 -3.91
CA ARG A 172 -17.70 14.34 -4.24
C ARG A 172 -19.05 14.28 -3.56
N ASP A 173 -19.60 13.08 -3.42
CA ASP A 173 -20.96 12.89 -2.91
C ASP A 173 -21.02 13.09 -1.38
N PRO A 174 -22.09 13.71 -0.85
CA PRO A 174 -22.31 13.78 0.58
C PRO A 174 -22.42 12.39 1.21
N GLN A 175 -21.73 12.18 2.31
CA GLN A 175 -21.61 10.90 3.01
C GLN A 175 -22.22 10.96 4.41
N LYS A 176 -22.57 9.81 4.95
CA LYS A 176 -22.91 9.69 6.38
C LYS A 176 -21.64 9.93 7.20
N PRO A 177 -21.72 10.67 8.33
CA PRO A 177 -20.58 10.85 9.22
C PRO A 177 -19.98 9.52 9.66
N GLN A 178 -18.63 9.47 9.70
CA GLN A 178 -17.85 8.31 10.13
C GLN A 178 -16.81 8.76 11.16
N ASP A 179 -16.03 7.84 11.73
CA ASP A 179 -15.04 8.18 12.76
C ASP A 179 -13.88 9.06 12.25
N GLY A 180 -13.58 8.98 10.94
CA GLY A 180 -12.55 9.79 10.31
C GLY A 180 -11.12 9.54 10.77
N ARG A 181 -10.83 8.43 11.47
CA ARG A 181 -9.49 8.13 11.98
C ARG A 181 -8.53 7.68 10.90
N LEU A 182 -9.03 6.96 9.92
CA LEU A 182 -8.29 6.48 8.77
C LEU A 182 -9.08 6.72 7.49
N LEU A 183 -8.42 7.24 6.46
CA LEU A 183 -9.00 7.37 5.14
C LEU A 183 -9.33 5.98 4.59
N LYS A 184 -10.50 5.80 4.01
CA LYS A 184 -10.88 4.55 3.36
C LYS A 184 -10.29 4.43 1.97
N SER A 185 -10.19 3.21 1.46
CA SER A 185 -9.44 2.87 0.24
C SER A 185 -9.84 3.65 -1.00
N VAL A 186 -11.12 4.02 -1.15
CA VAL A 186 -11.62 4.82 -2.28
C VAL A 186 -11.89 6.29 -1.91
N GLY A 187 -11.64 6.69 -0.65
CA GLY A 187 -11.75 8.08 -0.18
C GLY A 187 -13.16 8.51 0.20
N GLU A 188 -14.12 7.59 0.30
CA GLU A 188 -15.53 7.89 0.54
C GLU A 188 -15.81 8.56 1.90
N ASN A 189 -14.90 8.50 2.87
CA ASN A 189 -15.03 9.16 4.17
C ASN A 189 -14.16 10.43 4.31
N ILE A 190 -13.73 11.01 3.21
CA ILE A 190 -12.76 12.13 3.23
C ILE A 190 -13.28 13.35 4.00
N ALA A 191 -14.58 13.63 3.98
CA ALA A 191 -15.16 14.72 4.75
C ALA A 191 -15.00 14.51 6.27
N SER A 192 -15.29 13.29 6.76
CA SER A 192 -15.05 12.91 8.15
C SER A 192 -13.57 13.01 8.51
N MET A 193 -12.68 12.59 7.59
CA MET A 193 -11.23 12.62 7.78
C MET A 193 -10.71 14.06 7.92
N ILE A 194 -11.10 14.97 7.02
CA ILE A 194 -10.73 16.40 7.10
C ILE A 194 -11.25 16.99 8.42
N GLY A 195 -12.51 16.75 8.80
CA GLY A 195 -13.04 17.20 10.06
C GLY A 195 -12.39 16.58 11.30
N HIS A 196 -11.82 15.39 11.19
CA HIS A 196 -11.00 14.79 12.25
C HIS A 196 -9.63 15.49 12.35
N LEU A 197 -8.93 15.67 11.21
CA LEU A 197 -7.63 16.36 11.16
C LEU A 197 -7.72 17.80 11.66
N GLU A 198 -8.77 18.51 11.33
CA GLU A 198 -9.01 19.86 11.82
C GLU A 198 -8.99 19.94 13.36
N ARG A 199 -9.53 18.92 14.03
CA ARG A 199 -9.63 18.88 15.50
C ARG A 199 -8.37 18.35 16.18
N VAL A 200 -7.75 17.29 15.64
CA VAL A 200 -6.70 16.54 16.36
C VAL A 200 -5.30 16.74 15.76
N ALA A 201 -5.20 17.14 14.50
CA ALA A 201 -3.94 17.30 13.80
C ALA A 201 -3.95 18.51 12.82
N PRO A 202 -4.20 19.73 13.30
CA PRO A 202 -4.33 20.90 12.43
C PRO A 202 -3.05 21.22 11.65
N THR A 203 -1.89 20.78 12.12
CA THR A 203 -0.62 20.89 11.39
C THR A 203 -0.60 19.98 10.16
N SER A 204 -1.09 18.75 10.26
CA SER A 204 -1.25 17.84 9.12
C SER A 204 -2.21 18.40 8.08
N LEU A 205 -3.34 18.96 8.54
CA LEU A 205 -4.29 19.61 7.62
C LEU A 205 -3.65 20.80 6.89
N ARG A 206 -2.89 21.64 7.57
CA ARG A 206 -2.14 22.74 6.92
C ARG A 206 -1.16 22.23 5.87
N THR A 207 -0.41 21.19 6.16
CA THR A 207 0.49 20.57 5.17
C THR A 207 -0.28 20.08 3.94
N ILE A 208 -1.45 19.45 4.13
CA ILE A 208 -2.33 19.04 3.03
C ILE A 208 -2.78 20.25 2.20
N GLU A 209 -3.22 21.33 2.85
CA GLU A 209 -3.67 22.56 2.18
C GLU A 209 -2.53 23.26 1.41
N GLU A 210 -1.31 23.32 1.97
CA GLU A 210 -0.12 23.89 1.31
C GLU A 210 0.22 23.12 0.01
N TYR A 211 0.28 21.79 0.06
CA TYR A 211 0.50 21.00 -1.15
C TYR A 211 -0.67 21.06 -2.13
N LEU A 212 -1.91 21.08 -1.61
CA LEU A 212 -3.09 21.22 -2.47
C LEU A 212 -3.06 22.54 -3.23
N GLN A 213 -2.66 23.64 -2.59
CA GLN A 213 -2.49 24.95 -3.23
C GLN A 213 -1.39 24.92 -4.30
N THR A 214 -0.31 24.19 -4.09
CA THR A 214 0.74 24.03 -5.11
C THR A 214 0.25 23.23 -6.32
N VAL A 215 -0.57 22.19 -6.11
CA VAL A 215 -1.14 21.36 -7.18
C VAL A 215 -2.32 22.05 -7.86
N VAL A 216 -3.13 22.81 -7.11
CA VAL A 216 -4.33 23.52 -7.57
C VAL A 216 -4.30 24.95 -7.03
N PRO A 217 -3.59 25.89 -7.69
CA PRO A 217 -3.25 27.21 -7.14
C PRO A 217 -4.43 28.07 -6.67
N MET A 218 -5.63 27.84 -7.21
CA MET A 218 -6.84 28.59 -6.83
C MET A 218 -7.45 28.12 -5.50
N VAL A 219 -7.05 26.93 -4.98
CA VAL A 219 -7.62 26.34 -3.76
C VAL A 219 -6.74 26.67 -2.56
N HIS A 220 -7.27 27.43 -1.60
CA HIS A 220 -6.56 27.90 -0.40
C HIS A 220 -6.94 27.15 0.87
N GLY A 221 -7.88 26.23 0.81
CA GLY A 221 -8.25 25.42 1.96
C GLY A 221 -9.47 24.56 1.72
N VAL A 222 -9.66 23.60 2.61
CA VAL A 222 -10.76 22.66 2.61
C VAL A 222 -11.28 22.47 4.03
N GLU A 223 -12.59 22.42 4.19
CA GLU A 223 -13.23 22.19 5.47
C GLU A 223 -14.38 21.18 5.34
N ARG A 224 -14.69 20.49 6.43
CA ARG A 224 -15.87 19.65 6.50
C ARG A 224 -17.12 20.52 6.65
N LYS A 225 -18.16 20.24 5.88
CA LYS A 225 -19.47 20.87 6.00
C LYS A 225 -20.58 19.86 6.23
N GLN A 226 -21.43 20.13 7.21
CA GLN A 226 -22.61 19.32 7.47
C GLN A 226 -23.79 19.80 6.60
N ILE A 227 -24.50 18.88 5.99
CA ILE A 227 -25.71 19.09 5.19
C ILE A 227 -26.80 18.13 5.70
N GLY A 228 -27.65 18.61 6.60
CA GLY A 228 -28.63 17.74 7.28
C GLY A 228 -27.94 16.60 8.03
N PRO A 229 -28.31 15.32 7.78
CA PRO A 229 -27.68 14.16 8.40
C PRO A 229 -26.38 13.73 7.70
N LEU A 230 -25.98 14.39 6.63
CA LEU A 230 -24.81 14.07 5.82
C LEU A 230 -23.71 15.10 6.02
N GLU A 231 -22.50 14.76 5.59
CA GLU A 231 -21.36 15.66 5.52
C GLU A 231 -20.72 15.65 4.14
N THR A 232 -20.09 16.75 3.77
CA THR A 232 -19.38 16.96 2.52
C THR A 232 -18.17 17.83 2.77
N LEU A 233 -17.40 18.12 1.71
CA LEU A 233 -16.31 19.09 1.70
C LEU A 233 -16.78 20.43 1.12
N GLU A 234 -16.25 21.50 1.67
CA GLU A 234 -16.33 22.86 1.14
C GLU A 234 -14.91 23.41 0.92
N PHE A 235 -14.64 23.90 -0.28
CA PHE A 235 -13.33 24.43 -0.69
C PHE A 235 -13.34 25.94 -0.71
N ARG A 236 -12.27 26.56 -0.23
CA ARG A 236 -12.04 28.01 -0.30
C ARG A 236 -11.19 28.29 -1.53
N GLN A 237 -11.70 29.12 -2.46
CA GLN A 237 -10.99 29.51 -3.68
C GLN A 237 -10.89 31.01 -3.79
N GLU A 238 -9.72 31.50 -4.22
CA GLU A 238 -9.58 32.90 -4.62
C GLU A 238 -10.27 33.15 -5.97
N MET A 239 -11.01 34.25 -6.02
CA MET A 239 -11.68 34.71 -7.23
C MET A 239 -11.21 36.13 -7.55
N ALA A 240 -10.85 36.37 -8.79
CA ALA A 240 -10.39 37.67 -9.25
C ALA A 240 -11.41 38.75 -8.91
N GLY A 241 -10.98 39.81 -8.20
CA GLY A 241 -11.83 40.92 -7.77
C GLY A 241 -12.67 40.69 -6.53
N ALA A 242 -12.64 39.51 -5.92
CA ALA A 242 -13.32 39.23 -4.66
C ALA A 242 -12.47 39.70 -3.46
N LYS A 243 -13.13 40.28 -2.44
CA LYS A 243 -12.45 40.70 -1.19
C LYS A 243 -12.14 39.55 -0.27
N HIS A 244 -12.86 38.41 -0.41
CA HIS A 244 -12.71 37.19 0.38
C HIS A 244 -12.79 35.98 -0.51
N PRO A 245 -12.13 34.88 -0.17
CA PRO A 245 -12.25 33.61 -0.90
C PRO A 245 -13.72 33.16 -0.99
N TRP A 246 -14.11 32.67 -2.14
CA TRP A 246 -15.42 32.06 -2.32
C TRP A 246 -15.39 30.62 -1.82
N ARG A 247 -16.57 30.13 -1.44
CA ARG A 247 -16.75 28.75 -0.95
C ARG A 247 -17.48 27.93 -1.98
N PHE A 248 -16.90 26.80 -2.35
CA PHE A 248 -17.44 25.89 -3.32
C PHE A 248 -17.59 24.50 -2.71
N PRO A 249 -18.77 23.87 -2.82
CA PRO A 249 -18.95 22.48 -2.39
C PRO A 249 -18.14 21.53 -3.28
N ALA A 250 -17.87 20.31 -2.78
CA ALA A 250 -17.14 19.27 -3.50
C ALA A 250 -17.73 18.93 -4.88
N GLN A 251 -19.06 19.11 -5.05
CA GLN A 251 -19.75 18.90 -6.32
C GLN A 251 -19.22 19.78 -7.46
N ASN A 252 -18.66 20.93 -7.14
CA ASN A 252 -18.11 21.88 -8.11
C ASN A 252 -16.62 21.64 -8.41
N MET A 253 -15.96 20.72 -7.68
CA MET A 253 -14.54 20.47 -7.85
C MET A 253 -14.26 19.49 -8.99
N SER A 254 -13.14 19.70 -9.68
CA SER A 254 -12.65 18.75 -10.68
C SER A 254 -12.22 17.41 -10.05
N ASP A 255 -12.22 16.36 -10.86
CA ASP A 255 -11.72 15.05 -10.43
C ASP A 255 -10.25 15.12 -9.97
N GLY A 256 -9.43 15.92 -10.68
CA GLY A 256 -8.03 16.14 -10.30
C GLY A 256 -7.89 16.82 -8.95
N THR A 257 -8.71 17.84 -8.63
CA THR A 257 -8.68 18.50 -7.31
C THR A 257 -9.04 17.53 -6.19
N LEU A 258 -10.10 16.75 -6.36
CA LEU A 258 -10.52 15.77 -5.35
C LEU A 258 -9.49 14.66 -5.19
N ARG A 259 -8.93 14.17 -6.30
CA ARG A 259 -7.88 13.14 -6.25
C ARG A 259 -6.61 13.64 -5.57
N ALA A 260 -6.16 14.88 -5.90
CA ALA A 260 -5.04 15.51 -5.20
C ALA A 260 -5.28 15.59 -3.69
N LEU A 261 -6.44 16.09 -3.28
CA LEU A 261 -6.82 16.13 -1.86
C LEU A 261 -6.78 14.73 -1.23
N GLY A 262 -7.34 13.73 -1.89
CA GLY A 262 -7.34 12.35 -1.38
C GLY A 262 -5.94 11.77 -1.23
N VAL A 263 -5.06 11.95 -2.23
CA VAL A 263 -3.65 11.52 -2.17
C VAL A 263 -2.93 12.20 -1.02
N LEU A 264 -3.04 13.52 -0.91
CA LEU A 264 -2.40 14.29 0.17
C LEU A 264 -2.95 13.89 1.54
N THR A 265 -4.26 13.65 1.65
CA THR A 265 -4.86 13.13 2.88
C THR A 265 -4.31 11.74 3.23
N ALA A 266 -4.20 10.83 2.27
CA ALA A 266 -3.62 9.51 2.49
C ALA A 266 -2.18 9.58 3.00
N LEU A 267 -1.38 10.52 2.47
CA LEU A 267 0.02 10.72 2.84
C LEU A 267 0.21 11.37 4.22
N PHE A 268 -0.64 12.33 4.58
CA PHE A 268 -0.44 13.17 5.77
C PHE A 268 -1.49 12.98 6.87
N GLN A 269 -2.32 11.94 6.81
CA GLN A 269 -3.38 11.67 7.78
C GLN A 269 -2.88 11.25 9.17
N GLY A 270 -1.60 10.91 9.31
CA GLY A 270 -1.02 10.52 10.60
C GLY A 270 -1.03 11.66 11.63
N ASN A 271 -1.25 11.29 12.88
CA ASN A 271 -1.18 12.17 14.05
C ASN A 271 -0.36 11.52 15.18
N SER A 272 -0.30 12.15 16.38
CA SER A 272 0.44 11.62 17.53
C SER A 272 -0.04 10.23 17.99
N ASP A 273 -1.31 9.94 17.81
CA ASP A 273 -1.97 8.76 18.38
C ASP A 273 -2.11 7.62 17.36
N PHE A 274 -2.12 7.98 16.07
CA PHE A 274 -2.27 7.02 14.98
C PHE A 274 -1.54 7.49 13.72
N SER A 275 -0.73 6.60 13.15
CA SER A 275 -0.13 6.77 11.83
C SER A 275 -0.16 5.44 11.09
N PRO A 276 -0.52 5.43 9.79
CA PRO A 276 -0.38 4.23 8.99
C PRO A 276 1.08 3.75 9.00
N SER A 277 1.30 2.44 9.15
CA SER A 277 2.63 1.84 9.06
C SER A 277 3.17 1.86 7.62
N LEU A 278 2.26 1.78 6.66
CA LEU A 278 2.53 1.81 5.23
C LEU A 278 1.36 2.47 4.51
N VAL A 279 1.66 3.28 3.50
CA VAL A 279 0.70 3.91 2.59
C VAL A 279 0.98 3.42 1.17
N GLY A 280 0.07 2.64 0.61
CA GLY A 280 0.08 2.20 -0.79
C GLY A 280 -0.90 3.01 -1.62
N ILE A 281 -0.47 3.66 -2.70
CA ILE A 281 -1.33 4.48 -3.56
C ILE A 281 -1.23 4.01 -5.00
N GLU A 282 -2.38 3.75 -5.62
CA GLU A 282 -2.45 3.41 -7.03
C GLU A 282 -2.58 4.68 -7.88
N GLU A 283 -1.60 4.85 -8.78
CA GLU A 283 -1.58 5.90 -9.82
C GLU A 283 -1.99 7.28 -9.29
N PRO A 284 -1.26 7.83 -8.29
CA PRO A 284 -1.63 9.10 -7.66
C PRO A 284 -1.66 10.28 -8.63
N GLU A 285 -0.93 10.18 -9.74
CA GLU A 285 -0.85 11.19 -10.81
C GLU A 285 -2.09 11.25 -11.71
N THR A 286 -2.94 10.24 -11.69
CA THR A 286 -4.11 10.17 -12.58
C THR A 286 -5.03 11.38 -12.37
N ALA A 287 -5.44 12.00 -13.48
CA ALA A 287 -6.23 13.22 -13.53
C ALA A 287 -5.55 14.50 -12.97
N LEU A 288 -4.28 14.44 -12.58
CA LEU A 288 -3.50 15.62 -12.24
C LEU A 288 -2.90 16.25 -13.51
N HIS A 289 -2.74 17.57 -13.47
CA HIS A 289 -2.01 18.24 -14.53
C HIS A 289 -0.52 17.86 -14.45
N PRO A 290 0.19 17.62 -15.58
CA PRO A 290 1.61 17.27 -15.56
C PRO A 290 2.50 18.19 -14.72
N ALA A 291 2.21 19.50 -14.71
CA ALA A 291 2.93 20.47 -13.88
C ALA A 291 2.83 20.21 -12.36
N ALA A 292 1.84 19.44 -11.91
CA ALA A 292 1.70 19.05 -10.50
C ALA A 292 2.62 17.90 -10.09
N SER A 293 3.28 17.23 -11.05
CA SER A 293 4.12 16.03 -10.77
C SER A 293 5.27 16.33 -9.82
N ALA A 294 5.89 17.52 -9.92
CA ALA A 294 6.97 17.92 -9.01
C ALA A 294 6.48 18.08 -7.57
N ALA A 295 5.34 18.75 -7.36
CA ALA A 295 4.74 18.89 -6.03
C ALA A 295 4.29 17.56 -5.45
N LEU A 296 3.76 16.66 -6.30
CA LEU A 296 3.40 15.31 -5.90
C LEU A 296 4.62 14.49 -5.47
N ARG A 297 5.73 14.53 -6.22
CA ARG A 297 6.99 13.88 -5.81
C ARG A 297 7.49 14.37 -4.48
N GLU A 298 7.51 15.70 -4.27
CA GLU A 298 7.92 16.30 -3.02
C GLU A 298 7.03 15.83 -1.85
N ALA A 299 5.71 15.81 -2.03
CA ALA A 299 4.77 15.31 -1.03
C ALA A 299 5.02 13.84 -0.70
N LEU A 300 5.27 12.98 -1.70
CA LEU A 300 5.60 11.57 -1.52
C LEU A 300 6.91 11.39 -0.74
N ALA A 301 7.96 12.12 -1.11
CA ALA A 301 9.25 12.08 -0.43
C ALA A 301 9.14 12.54 1.03
N ARG A 302 8.44 13.64 1.29
CA ARG A 302 8.22 14.15 2.65
C ARG A 302 7.39 13.19 3.51
N ALA A 303 6.36 12.56 2.95
CA ALA A 303 5.57 11.56 3.67
C ALA A 303 6.44 10.32 4.02
N ALA A 304 7.34 9.92 3.11
CA ALA A 304 8.22 8.78 3.28
C ALA A 304 9.26 8.94 4.42
N GLU A 305 9.48 10.15 4.92
CA GLU A 305 10.30 10.40 6.12
C GLU A 305 9.65 9.84 7.41
N ARG A 306 8.33 9.62 7.41
CA ARG A 306 7.55 9.21 8.59
C ARG A 306 6.81 7.89 8.43
N THR A 307 6.40 7.58 7.21
CA THR A 307 5.56 6.42 6.89
C THR A 307 6.10 5.78 5.62
N GLN A 308 6.20 4.46 5.57
CA GLN A 308 6.61 3.78 4.34
C GLN A 308 5.57 4.02 3.24
N VAL A 309 6.01 4.45 2.05
CA VAL A 309 5.15 4.79 0.92
C VAL A 309 5.46 3.90 -0.28
N ILE A 310 4.43 3.27 -0.84
CA ILE A 310 4.50 2.51 -2.09
C ILE A 310 3.55 3.15 -3.10
N VAL A 311 4.06 3.43 -4.28
CA VAL A 311 3.29 4.06 -5.37
C VAL A 311 3.35 3.18 -6.60
N THR A 312 2.21 2.90 -7.21
CA THR A 312 2.21 2.36 -8.58
C THR A 312 2.10 3.50 -9.57
N SER A 313 2.92 3.47 -10.62
CA SER A 313 2.86 4.48 -11.67
C SER A 313 3.19 3.89 -13.05
N HIS A 314 2.59 4.46 -14.06
CA HIS A 314 2.93 4.28 -15.46
C HIS A 314 3.20 5.65 -16.15
N SER A 315 3.24 6.74 -15.37
CA SER A 315 3.43 8.11 -15.87
C SER A 315 4.90 8.48 -15.93
N PRO A 316 5.43 8.74 -17.12
CA PRO A 316 6.76 9.31 -17.26
C PRO A 316 6.92 10.64 -16.52
N GLU A 317 5.87 11.47 -16.48
CA GLU A 317 5.90 12.81 -15.87
C GLU A 317 6.16 12.75 -14.36
N LEU A 318 5.61 11.73 -13.67
CA LEU A 318 5.89 11.51 -12.24
C LEU A 318 7.34 11.10 -11.99
N LEU A 319 7.97 10.42 -12.95
CA LEU A 319 9.32 9.87 -12.85
C LEU A 319 10.38 10.77 -13.53
N ASP A 320 9.96 11.87 -14.14
CA ASP A 320 10.85 12.78 -14.86
C ASP A 320 11.52 13.77 -13.90
N ASP A 321 12.49 13.24 -13.16
CA ASP A 321 13.28 13.98 -12.18
C ASP A 321 14.72 13.46 -12.15
N PRO A 322 15.72 14.29 -12.50
CA PRO A 322 17.12 13.90 -12.46
C PRO A 322 17.63 13.53 -11.06
N ALA A 323 16.96 14.02 -10.00
CA ALA A 323 17.32 13.72 -8.61
C ALA A 323 16.67 12.43 -8.08
N LEU A 324 15.81 11.75 -8.87
CA LEU A 324 15.15 10.53 -8.44
C LEU A 324 16.17 9.40 -8.27
N ASP A 325 16.26 8.85 -7.06
CA ASP A 325 17.15 7.72 -6.79
C ASP A 325 16.62 6.44 -7.45
N ALA A 326 17.42 5.84 -8.33
CA ALA A 326 17.10 4.59 -9.00
C ALA A 326 16.82 3.42 -8.03
N ASN A 327 17.32 3.47 -6.80
CA ASN A 327 17.04 2.47 -5.78
C ASN A 327 15.62 2.53 -5.22
N THR A 328 14.89 3.62 -5.46
CA THR A 328 13.47 3.73 -5.10
C THR A 328 12.54 3.06 -6.12
N LEU A 329 13.08 2.60 -7.26
CA LEU A 329 12.32 2.09 -8.38
C LEU A 329 12.37 0.55 -8.44
N LEU A 330 11.21 -0.06 -8.57
CA LEU A 330 11.04 -1.47 -8.91
C LEU A 330 10.35 -1.56 -10.26
N ALA A 331 11.01 -2.16 -11.24
CA ALA A 331 10.41 -2.42 -12.54
C ALA A 331 9.48 -3.62 -12.46
N VAL A 332 8.27 -3.46 -12.99
CA VAL A 332 7.22 -4.48 -13.04
C VAL A 332 6.90 -4.79 -14.50
N VAL A 333 7.17 -6.00 -14.91
CA VAL A 333 6.92 -6.46 -16.28
C VAL A 333 6.04 -7.69 -16.29
N SER A 334 5.28 -7.86 -17.38
CA SER A 334 4.54 -9.08 -17.66
C SER A 334 5.28 -9.91 -18.69
N ASP A 335 5.69 -11.11 -18.33
CA ASP A 335 6.37 -12.06 -19.22
C ASP A 335 5.52 -13.34 -19.32
N GLY A 336 4.94 -13.56 -20.51
CA GLY A 336 4.05 -14.71 -20.72
C GLY A 336 2.83 -14.75 -19.78
N GLY A 337 2.32 -13.60 -19.33
CA GLY A 337 1.22 -13.48 -18.38
C GLY A 337 1.65 -13.64 -16.91
N GLU A 338 2.94 -13.76 -16.65
CA GLU A 338 3.51 -13.76 -15.30
C GLU A 338 4.08 -12.38 -14.96
N THR A 339 3.65 -11.85 -13.83
CA THR A 339 4.23 -10.61 -13.28
C THR A 339 5.58 -10.90 -12.65
N ARG A 340 6.60 -10.17 -13.09
CA ARG A 340 7.95 -10.20 -12.54
C ARG A 340 8.33 -8.83 -12.03
N ILE A 341 8.91 -8.77 -10.83
CA ILE A 341 9.26 -7.53 -10.14
C ILE A 341 10.71 -7.61 -9.67
N ALA A 342 11.51 -6.63 -10.04
CA ALA A 342 12.88 -6.49 -9.58
C ALA A 342 13.32 -5.02 -9.57
N PRO A 343 14.42 -4.65 -8.87
CA PRO A 343 15.11 -3.39 -9.09
C PRO A 343 15.45 -3.20 -10.56
N LEU A 344 15.74 -1.95 -10.96
CA LEU A 344 16.20 -1.65 -12.31
C LEU A 344 17.50 -2.40 -12.61
N ASP A 345 17.71 -2.74 -13.87
CA ASP A 345 18.95 -3.32 -14.33
C ASP A 345 20.15 -2.35 -14.19
N THR A 346 21.35 -2.87 -14.34
CA THR A 346 22.57 -2.08 -14.17
C THR A 346 22.68 -0.96 -15.21
N ALA A 347 22.21 -1.18 -16.45
CA ALA A 347 22.27 -0.19 -17.52
C ALA A 347 21.35 1.00 -17.20
N SER A 348 20.08 0.75 -16.87
CA SER A 348 19.12 1.80 -16.48
C SER A 348 19.61 2.60 -15.28
N ARG A 349 20.13 1.93 -14.23
CA ARG A 349 20.69 2.59 -13.05
C ARG A 349 21.91 3.46 -13.39
N SER A 350 22.80 3.01 -14.27
CA SER A 350 23.96 3.81 -14.70
C SER A 350 23.52 5.02 -15.50
N MET A 351 22.59 4.88 -16.45
CA MET A 351 22.08 5.99 -17.25
C MET A 351 21.47 7.09 -16.37
N MET A 352 20.69 6.70 -15.36
CA MET A 352 20.12 7.66 -14.40
C MET A 352 21.21 8.32 -13.55
N ARG A 353 22.11 7.53 -12.96
CA ARG A 353 23.17 8.04 -12.09
C ARG A 353 24.12 9.00 -12.83
N ASP A 354 24.43 8.71 -14.10
CA ASP A 354 25.33 9.50 -14.92
C ASP A 354 24.61 10.71 -15.55
N GLY A 355 23.32 10.90 -15.24
CA GLY A 355 22.50 12.03 -15.70
C GLY A 355 22.21 12.00 -17.21
N LEU A 356 22.35 10.84 -17.86
CA LEU A 356 22.09 10.70 -19.29
C LEU A 356 20.60 10.63 -19.61
N PHE A 357 19.81 9.99 -18.73
CA PHE A 357 18.37 9.86 -18.84
C PHE A 357 17.71 9.89 -17.45
N THR A 358 16.51 10.47 -17.38
CA THR A 358 15.63 10.30 -16.22
C THR A 358 14.90 8.96 -16.31
N ALA A 359 14.32 8.51 -15.19
CA ALA A 359 13.46 7.32 -15.20
C ALA A 359 12.23 7.51 -16.10
N GLY A 360 11.69 8.74 -16.16
CA GLY A 360 10.59 9.10 -17.04
C GLY A 360 10.96 8.96 -18.52
N GLU A 361 12.14 9.42 -18.92
CA GLU A 361 12.65 9.27 -20.30
C GLU A 361 12.87 7.80 -20.65
N LEU A 362 13.50 7.01 -19.75
CA LEU A 362 13.68 5.57 -19.95
C LEU A 362 12.34 4.84 -20.10
N LEU A 363 11.33 5.25 -19.32
CA LEU A 363 9.99 4.68 -19.43
C LEU A 363 9.34 5.00 -20.78
N ARG A 364 9.45 6.26 -21.29
CA ARG A 364 8.95 6.64 -22.63
C ARG A 364 9.62 5.86 -23.75
N LEU A 365 10.90 5.53 -23.58
CA LEU A 365 11.67 4.75 -24.57
C LEU A 365 11.46 3.23 -24.41
N ASN A 366 10.65 2.79 -23.46
CA ASN A 366 10.47 1.38 -23.08
C ASN A 366 11.79 0.68 -22.74
N GLN A 367 12.70 1.42 -22.09
CA GLN A 367 14.04 0.96 -21.70
C GLN A 367 14.19 0.82 -20.17
N LEU A 368 13.13 1.06 -19.40
CA LEU A 368 13.15 0.86 -17.96
C LEU A 368 12.97 -0.64 -17.67
N ALA A 369 14.07 -1.38 -17.61
CA ALA A 369 14.05 -2.84 -17.50
C ALA A 369 14.39 -3.34 -16.11
N PRO A 370 13.79 -4.48 -15.67
CA PRO A 370 14.16 -5.14 -14.42
C PRO A 370 15.50 -5.86 -14.54
N ASP A 371 16.18 -6.03 -13.43
CA ASP A 371 17.41 -6.82 -13.30
C ASP A 371 17.14 -8.30 -13.61
N ARG A 372 17.44 -8.73 -14.85
CA ARG A 372 17.19 -10.10 -15.33
C ARG A 372 17.97 -11.16 -14.55
N PRO A 373 19.28 -11.01 -14.27
CA PRO A 373 20.02 -11.93 -13.42
C PRO A 373 19.34 -12.18 -12.06
N LEU A 374 18.83 -11.12 -11.44
CA LEU A 374 18.12 -11.23 -10.16
C LEU A 374 16.79 -11.98 -10.32
N LEU A 375 16.02 -11.71 -11.39
CA LEU A 375 14.78 -12.44 -11.69
C LEU A 375 15.04 -13.92 -11.94
N GLU A 376 16.10 -14.27 -12.67
CA GLU A 376 16.48 -15.67 -12.88
C GLU A 376 16.91 -16.35 -11.58
N ALA A 377 17.63 -15.65 -10.72
CA ALA A 377 18.02 -16.14 -9.41
C ALA A 377 16.79 -16.38 -8.52
N GLN A 378 15.81 -15.46 -8.53
CA GLN A 378 14.54 -15.63 -7.84
C GLN A 378 13.77 -16.86 -8.36
N ALA A 379 13.69 -17.05 -9.67
CA ALA A 379 12.97 -18.17 -10.28
C ALA A 379 13.62 -19.54 -9.95
N LYS A 380 14.95 -19.60 -9.84
CA LYS A 380 15.70 -20.83 -9.48
C LYS A 380 15.62 -21.15 -7.98
N ARG A 381 15.54 -20.14 -7.13
CA ARG A 381 15.28 -20.34 -5.71
C ARG A 381 13.82 -20.77 -5.55
N GLN A 382 13.58 -21.90 -4.89
CA GLN A 382 12.30 -22.18 -4.25
C GLN A 382 12.44 -21.79 -2.77
N PRO A 383 12.39 -20.47 -2.43
CA PRO A 383 12.56 -20.09 -1.04
C PRO A 383 11.40 -20.66 -0.25
N ASP A 384 11.70 -21.34 0.84
CA ASP A 384 10.69 -21.68 1.81
C ASP A 384 10.20 -20.38 2.45
N LEU A 385 8.90 -20.10 2.36
CA LEU A 385 8.28 -18.94 3.00
C LEU A 385 8.52 -18.92 4.53
N PHE A 386 8.87 -20.06 5.10
CA PHE A 386 9.01 -20.29 6.54
C PHE A 386 10.48 -20.44 6.99
N GLU A 387 11.45 -20.53 6.06
CA GLU A 387 12.86 -20.53 6.41
C GLU A 387 13.33 -19.18 6.96
N HIS A 388 14.26 -19.23 7.90
CA HIS A 388 14.99 -18.03 8.34
C HIS A 388 15.94 -17.62 7.22
N THR A 389 15.66 -16.50 6.54
CA THR A 389 16.65 -15.89 5.68
C THR A 389 17.84 -15.45 6.54
N ALA A 390 18.98 -16.12 6.33
CA ALA A 390 20.23 -15.65 6.84
C ALA A 390 20.62 -14.38 6.08
N SER A 391 20.41 -13.22 6.69
CA SER A 391 20.99 -11.95 6.26
C SER A 391 22.37 -11.76 6.80
#